data_8c47d5d4f54599a58747a58c4fc4e031
#
_entry.id   8c47d5d4f54599a58747a58c4fc4e031
#
_cell.length_a   1.000
_cell.length_b   1.000
_cell.length_c   1.000
_cell.angle_alpha   90.00
_cell.angle_beta   90.00
_cell.angle_gamma   90.00
#
_symmetry.space_group_name_H-M   'P 1'
#
loop_
_entity.id
_entity.type
_entity.pdbx_description
1 polymer ?
#
loop_
_entity_poly.entity_id
_entity_poly.type
_entity_poly.pdbx_seq_one_letter_code
_entity_poly.pdbx_strand_id
1 'polypeptide(L)'
;KSLSKKKIIHLRNPRFNRPWQYVLEPLKGYLILALKLYNDPKKFSEAFNFGTEKNSIKNVEQIVKYAIMFWGSGKLISNKKNKISEQKNLQLNIHKAKKKLKWKPTYSMKKSVKVTIEWYKNVLQKKNSPKDITNKQIEEYFSES
;
A
#
# COMPACT_ATOMS: atom_id res chain seq x y z
N LYS A 1 4.41 -2.99 -14.83
CA LYS A 1 4.32 -2.98 -16.31
C LYS A 1 5.50 -2.24 -16.96
N SER A 2 5.82 -0.97 -16.56
CA SER A 2 6.98 -0.24 -17.13
C SER A 2 8.30 -0.93 -16.76
N LEU A 3 8.49 -1.31 -15.50
CA LEU A 3 9.70 -2.00 -15.03
C LEU A 3 9.92 -3.35 -15.73
N SER A 4 8.88 -4.18 -15.85
CA SER A 4 9.00 -5.49 -16.53
C SER A 4 9.31 -5.37 -18.03
N LYS A 5 8.92 -4.27 -18.65
CA LYS A 5 9.19 -3.97 -20.07
C LYS A 5 10.42 -3.09 -20.28
N LYS A 6 11.22 -2.80 -19.25
CA LYS A 6 12.38 -1.90 -19.29
C LYS A 6 12.10 -0.51 -19.87
N LYS A 7 10.84 -0.04 -19.72
CA LYS A 7 10.41 1.28 -20.18
C LYS A 7 10.69 2.35 -19.13
N ILE A 8 10.91 3.57 -19.58
CA ILE A 8 11.04 4.75 -18.72
C ILE A 8 9.71 5.01 -18.03
N ILE A 9 9.78 5.33 -16.73
CA ILE A 9 8.62 5.71 -15.94
C ILE A 9 8.48 7.22 -15.97
N HIS A 10 7.38 7.72 -16.52
CA HIS A 10 7.05 9.13 -16.54
C HIS A 10 6.09 9.47 -15.39
N LEU A 11 6.48 10.41 -14.53
CA LEU A 11 5.62 10.88 -13.45
C LEU A 11 4.96 12.20 -13.81
N ARG A 12 3.63 12.24 -13.68
CA ARG A 12 2.83 13.45 -13.88
C ARG A 12 2.92 14.40 -12.68
N ASN A 13 2.69 13.89 -11.47
CA ASN A 13 2.67 14.64 -10.22
C ASN A 13 3.60 14.03 -9.16
N PRO A 14 4.94 14.13 -9.30
CA PRO A 14 5.92 13.41 -8.48
C PRO A 14 5.88 13.78 -6.99
N ARG A 15 5.50 15.03 -6.68
CA ARG A 15 5.50 15.58 -5.32
C ARG A 15 4.19 15.38 -4.56
N PHE A 16 3.16 14.81 -5.18
CA PHE A 16 1.88 14.62 -4.54
C PHE A 16 1.92 13.44 -3.58
N ASN A 17 1.44 13.68 -2.35
CA ASN A 17 1.28 12.64 -1.36
C ASN A 17 -0.02 11.87 -1.61
N ARG A 18 0.02 10.56 -1.44
CA ARG A 18 -1.15 9.69 -1.53
C ARG A 18 -1.14 8.70 -0.37
N PRO A 19 -2.29 8.20 0.06
CA PRO A 19 -2.42 7.26 1.16
C PRO A 19 -2.06 5.83 0.70
N TRP A 20 -0.79 5.65 0.31
CA TRP A 20 -0.29 4.34 -0.10
C TRP A 20 -0.32 3.36 1.06
N GLN A 21 -0.77 2.16 0.80
CA GLN A 21 -0.70 1.07 1.79
C GLN A 21 -0.64 -0.29 1.09
N TYR A 22 -0.15 -1.29 1.79
CA TYR A 22 -0.18 -2.66 1.33
C TYR A 22 -1.62 -3.18 1.33
N VAL A 23 -1.97 -4.03 0.37
CA VAL A 23 -3.35 -4.48 0.18
C VAL A 23 -3.92 -5.21 1.42
N LEU A 24 -3.09 -5.94 2.16
CA LEU A 24 -3.52 -6.67 3.36
C LEU A 24 -3.83 -5.74 4.56
N GLU A 25 -3.34 -4.49 4.57
CA GLU A 25 -3.65 -3.54 5.64
C GLU A 25 -5.15 -3.24 5.76
N PRO A 26 -5.84 -2.74 4.71
CA PRO A 26 -7.27 -2.52 4.79
C PRO A 26 -8.05 -3.83 4.88
N LEU A 27 -7.61 -4.91 4.23
CA LEU A 27 -8.27 -6.21 4.32
C LEU A 27 -8.29 -6.76 5.75
N LYS A 28 -7.18 -6.67 6.49
CA LYS A 28 -7.14 -6.96 7.92
C LYS A 28 -8.14 -6.11 8.70
N GLY A 29 -8.21 -4.80 8.37
CA GLY A 29 -9.17 -3.89 8.98
C GLY A 29 -10.62 -4.32 8.75
N TYR A 30 -10.95 -4.74 7.53
CA TYR A 30 -12.30 -5.24 7.20
C TYR A 30 -12.63 -6.53 7.94
N LEU A 31 -11.70 -7.47 8.07
CA LEU A 31 -11.90 -8.71 8.83
C LEU A 31 -12.13 -8.43 10.31
N ILE A 32 -11.34 -7.54 10.91
CA ILE A 32 -11.54 -7.10 12.30
C ILE A 32 -12.91 -6.45 12.48
N LEU A 33 -13.29 -5.55 11.56
CA LEU A 33 -14.59 -4.88 11.59
C LEU A 33 -15.75 -5.89 11.44
N ALA A 34 -15.64 -6.83 10.52
CA ALA A 34 -16.65 -7.89 10.33
C ALA A 34 -16.87 -8.72 11.60
N LEU A 35 -15.78 -9.13 12.27
CA LEU A 35 -15.86 -9.86 13.53
C LEU A 35 -16.48 -9.00 14.66
N LYS A 36 -16.15 -7.71 14.73
CA LYS A 36 -16.73 -6.78 15.70
C LYS A 36 -18.21 -6.55 15.44
N LEU A 37 -18.62 -6.41 14.18
CA LEU A 37 -20.02 -6.28 13.79
C LEU A 37 -20.83 -7.53 14.11
N TYR A 38 -20.26 -8.70 13.90
CA TYR A 38 -20.92 -9.97 14.25
C TYR A 38 -21.21 -10.06 15.75
N ASN A 39 -20.27 -9.63 16.61
CA ASN A 39 -20.40 -9.71 18.05
C ASN A 39 -21.26 -8.56 18.66
N ASP A 40 -21.18 -7.35 18.11
CA ASP A 40 -21.89 -6.17 18.63
C ASP A 40 -22.22 -5.20 17.49
N PRO A 41 -23.29 -5.49 16.70
CA PRO A 41 -23.66 -4.65 15.56
C PRO A 41 -24.05 -3.23 15.95
N LYS A 42 -24.69 -3.05 17.13
CA LYS A 42 -25.11 -1.71 17.59
C LYS A 42 -23.93 -0.77 17.82
N LYS A 43 -22.81 -1.30 18.28
CA LYS A 43 -21.61 -0.52 18.62
C LYS A 43 -20.72 -0.23 17.41
N PHE A 44 -20.69 -1.12 16.41
CA PHE A 44 -19.73 -1.05 15.31
C PHE A 44 -20.33 -0.73 13.95
N SER A 45 -21.68 -0.53 13.87
CA SER A 45 -22.38 -0.14 12.64
C SER A 45 -22.15 1.34 12.31
N GLU A 46 -20.88 1.67 12.00
CA GLU A 46 -20.45 3.02 11.67
C GLU A 46 -19.29 3.00 10.65
N ALA A 47 -19.01 4.15 10.03
CA ALA A 47 -17.94 4.27 9.06
C ALA A 47 -16.55 4.28 9.72
N PHE A 48 -15.61 3.52 9.16
CA PHE A 48 -14.20 3.47 9.55
C PHE A 48 -13.30 3.74 8.34
N ASN A 49 -12.21 4.45 8.58
CA ASN A 49 -11.15 4.66 7.59
C ASN A 49 -9.93 3.81 7.94
N PHE A 50 -9.40 3.11 6.93
CA PHE A 50 -8.15 2.35 7.00
C PHE A 50 -7.13 3.01 6.08
N GLY A 51 -6.05 3.51 6.63
CA GLY A 51 -5.03 4.27 5.90
C GLY A 51 -3.66 4.16 6.56
N THR A 52 -2.73 4.99 6.13
CA THR A 52 -1.36 4.99 6.66
C THR A 52 -1.18 5.91 7.86
N GLU A 53 -0.18 5.65 8.69
CA GLU A 53 0.27 6.59 9.73
C GLU A 53 0.80 7.89 9.10
N LYS A 54 0.63 9.02 9.80
CA LYS A 54 1.07 10.35 9.32
C LYS A 54 2.55 10.38 8.94
N ASN A 55 3.40 9.79 9.74
CA ASN A 55 4.85 9.73 9.53
C ASN A 55 5.28 8.78 8.40
N SER A 56 4.37 7.93 7.91
CA SER A 56 4.63 6.98 6.84
C SER A 56 4.22 7.47 5.45
N ILE A 57 3.68 8.69 5.36
CA ILE A 57 3.25 9.27 4.08
C ILE A 57 4.46 9.48 3.17
N LYS A 58 4.32 9.07 1.91
CA LYS A 58 5.33 9.24 0.86
C LYS A 58 4.70 9.85 -0.38
N ASN A 59 5.48 10.66 -1.10
CA ASN A 59 5.06 11.17 -2.38
C ASN A 59 5.25 10.12 -3.49
N VAL A 60 4.64 10.37 -4.64
CA VAL A 60 4.67 9.45 -5.80
C VAL A 60 6.10 9.11 -6.21
N GLU A 61 7.00 10.11 -6.24
CA GLU A 61 8.40 9.90 -6.64
C GLU A 61 9.14 8.97 -5.69
N GLN A 62 8.93 9.11 -4.38
CA GLN A 62 9.55 8.25 -3.36
C GLN A 62 9.08 6.79 -3.50
N ILE A 63 7.79 6.57 -3.75
CA ILE A 63 7.25 5.22 -3.97
C ILE A 63 7.86 4.58 -5.22
N VAL A 64 7.97 5.35 -6.32
CA VAL A 64 8.56 4.83 -7.56
C VAL A 64 10.06 4.56 -7.39
N LYS A 65 10.79 5.38 -6.63
CA LYS A 65 12.20 5.11 -6.29
C LYS A 65 12.35 3.81 -5.50
N TYR A 66 11.48 3.54 -4.52
CA TYR A 66 11.46 2.24 -3.83
C TYR A 66 11.15 1.09 -4.80
N ALA A 67 10.17 1.26 -5.67
CA ALA A 67 9.82 0.24 -6.65
C ALA A 67 10.99 -0.09 -7.59
N ILE A 68 11.71 0.91 -8.09
CA ILE A 68 12.92 0.73 -8.91
C ILE A 68 14.02 0.02 -8.12
N MET A 69 14.24 0.43 -6.87
CA MET A 69 15.24 -0.17 -5.99
C MET A 69 14.99 -1.69 -5.78
N PHE A 70 13.74 -2.07 -5.47
CA PHE A 70 13.41 -3.48 -5.24
C PHE A 70 13.27 -4.29 -6.54
N TRP A 71 12.96 -3.63 -7.64
CA TRP A 71 12.99 -4.26 -8.96
C TRP A 71 14.41 -4.57 -9.42
N GLY A 72 15.39 -3.75 -9.02
CA GLY A 72 16.79 -3.86 -9.34
C GLY A 72 17.23 -3.07 -10.57
N SER A 73 16.31 -2.50 -11.33
CA SER A 73 16.60 -1.64 -12.50
C SER A 73 15.40 -0.78 -12.86
N GLY A 74 15.64 0.35 -13.53
CA GLY A 74 14.58 1.23 -14.03
C GLY A 74 15.06 2.66 -14.16
N LYS A 75 14.42 3.41 -15.07
CA LYS A 75 14.67 4.84 -15.26
C LYS A 75 13.39 5.61 -14.98
N LEU A 76 13.55 6.73 -14.28
CA LEU A 76 12.48 7.64 -13.90
C LEU A 76 12.72 9.00 -14.52
N ILE A 77 11.70 9.56 -15.18
CA ILE A 77 11.67 10.95 -15.62
C ILE A 77 10.50 11.64 -14.96
N SER A 78 10.79 12.76 -14.31
CA SER A 78 9.82 13.57 -13.60
C SER A 78 9.67 14.92 -14.31
N ASN A 79 8.54 15.17 -14.95
CA ASN A 79 8.24 16.46 -15.55
C ASN A 79 7.76 17.44 -14.48
N LYS A 80 8.54 18.49 -14.25
CA LYS A 80 8.24 19.53 -13.22
C LYS A 80 7.08 20.48 -13.61
N LYS A 81 6.50 20.36 -14.81
CA LYS A 81 5.64 21.40 -15.42
C LYS A 81 4.15 21.06 -15.52
N ASN A 82 3.56 20.27 -14.66
CA ASN A 82 2.10 20.09 -14.73
C ASN A 82 1.37 20.92 -13.67
N LYS A 83 0.72 21.99 -14.13
CA LYS A 83 -0.30 22.77 -13.40
C LYS A 83 -1.63 21.98 -13.42
N ILE A 84 -1.73 20.89 -12.68
CA ILE A 84 -3.01 20.20 -12.51
C ILE A 84 -3.53 20.50 -11.11
N SER A 85 -4.78 20.96 -11.04
CA SER A 85 -5.52 21.26 -9.83
C SER A 85 -5.98 19.98 -9.10
N GLU A 86 -5.03 19.15 -8.66
CA GLU A 86 -5.32 18.03 -7.77
C GLU A 86 -4.90 18.39 -6.34
N GLN A 87 -5.61 17.87 -5.35
CA GLN A 87 -5.19 18.01 -3.95
C GLN A 87 -3.79 17.41 -3.76
N LYS A 88 -2.85 18.26 -3.31
CA LYS A 88 -1.45 17.88 -3.09
C LYS A 88 -1.33 16.81 -2.00
N ASN A 89 -2.17 16.88 -0.98
CA ASN A 89 -2.16 15.99 0.17
C ASN A 89 -3.54 15.34 0.34
N LEU A 90 -3.60 14.03 0.17
CA LEU A 90 -4.76 13.23 0.53
C LEU A 90 -4.35 12.28 1.66
N GLN A 91 -5.04 12.38 2.78
CA GLN A 91 -4.78 11.56 3.97
C GLN A 91 -6.10 11.17 4.63
N LEU A 92 -6.19 9.93 5.08
CA LEU A 92 -7.31 9.43 5.86
C LEU A 92 -7.02 9.57 7.37
N ASN A 93 -8.01 9.99 8.12
CA ASN A 93 -7.94 9.96 9.58
C ASN A 93 -8.30 8.54 10.07
N ILE A 94 -7.32 7.83 10.61
CA ILE A 94 -7.43 6.45 11.10
C ILE A 94 -7.63 6.34 12.61
N HIS A 95 -7.78 7.47 13.31
CA HIS A 95 -7.87 7.48 14.78
C HIS A 95 -9.01 6.60 15.31
N LYS A 96 -10.18 6.65 14.66
CA LYS A 96 -11.33 5.84 15.03
C LYS A 96 -11.04 4.34 14.92
N ALA A 97 -10.45 3.89 13.81
CA ALA A 97 -10.08 2.49 13.62
C ALA A 97 -9.06 2.03 14.67
N LYS A 98 -8.05 2.85 14.96
CA LYS A 98 -7.06 2.57 16.02
C LYS A 98 -7.72 2.45 17.40
N LYS A 99 -8.60 3.37 17.76
CA LYS A 99 -9.22 3.43 19.09
C LYS A 99 -10.25 2.32 19.29
N LYS A 100 -11.19 2.18 18.35
CA LYS A 100 -12.34 1.27 18.51
C LYS A 100 -12.07 -0.17 18.06
N LEU A 101 -11.34 -0.34 16.95
CA LEU A 101 -11.04 -1.65 16.39
C LEU A 101 -9.69 -2.21 16.85
N LYS A 102 -8.85 -1.39 17.49
CA LYS A 102 -7.44 -1.72 17.81
C LYS A 102 -6.62 -2.05 16.56
N TRP A 103 -7.11 -1.63 15.41
CA TRP A 103 -6.41 -1.80 14.14
C TRP A 103 -5.31 -0.74 13.97
N LYS A 104 -4.16 -1.18 13.47
CA LYS A 104 -3.06 -0.31 13.05
C LYS A 104 -2.37 -0.93 11.83
N PRO A 105 -1.74 -0.12 10.96
CA PRO A 105 -0.88 -0.65 9.91
C PRO A 105 0.27 -1.47 10.49
N THR A 106 0.58 -2.61 9.85
CA THR A 106 1.64 -3.53 10.25
C THR A 106 2.94 -3.20 9.54
N TYR A 107 2.89 -2.97 8.22
CA TYR A 107 4.08 -2.75 7.41
C TYR A 107 4.43 -1.27 7.25
N SER A 108 5.74 -0.97 7.31
CA SER A 108 6.26 0.32 6.86
C SER A 108 6.03 0.48 5.36
N MET A 109 5.99 1.73 4.87
CA MET A 109 5.82 2.00 3.44
C MET A 109 6.90 1.34 2.57
N LYS A 110 8.15 1.33 3.03
CA LYS A 110 9.25 0.67 2.32
C LYS A 110 9.02 -0.84 2.20
N LYS A 111 8.57 -1.49 3.29
CA LYS A 111 8.23 -2.93 3.29
C LYS A 111 7.05 -3.23 2.39
N SER A 112 5.99 -2.40 2.45
CA SER A 112 4.81 -2.51 1.59
C SER A 112 5.17 -2.51 0.09
N VAL A 113 6.03 -1.59 -0.33
CA VAL A 113 6.52 -1.55 -1.72
C VAL A 113 7.39 -2.78 -2.04
N LYS A 114 8.27 -3.19 -1.11
CA LYS A 114 9.14 -4.36 -1.28
C LYS A 114 8.30 -5.61 -1.59
N VAL A 115 7.39 -5.98 -0.70
CA VAL A 115 6.59 -7.22 -0.86
C VAL A 115 5.72 -7.17 -2.12
N THR A 116 5.17 -6.01 -2.46
CA THR A 116 4.41 -5.81 -3.69
C THR A 116 5.28 -6.05 -4.93
N ILE A 117 6.46 -5.47 -4.98
CA ILE A 117 7.39 -5.64 -6.12
C ILE A 117 7.89 -7.07 -6.22
N GLU A 118 8.19 -7.73 -5.10
CA GLU A 118 8.61 -9.13 -5.05
C GLU A 118 7.51 -10.06 -5.59
N TRP A 119 6.24 -9.81 -5.24
CA TRP A 119 5.12 -10.54 -5.82
C TRP A 119 5.11 -10.45 -7.34
N TYR A 120 5.16 -9.24 -7.90
CA TYR A 120 5.18 -9.04 -9.36
C TYR A 120 6.41 -9.66 -10.02
N LYS A 121 7.59 -9.58 -9.43
CA LYS A 121 8.82 -10.20 -9.98
C LYS A 121 8.68 -11.72 -10.05
N ASN A 122 8.24 -12.36 -8.98
CA ASN A 122 8.10 -13.82 -8.92
C ASN A 122 7.06 -14.32 -9.93
N VAL A 123 5.90 -13.67 -10.02
CA VAL A 123 4.85 -14.03 -10.97
C VAL A 123 5.30 -13.84 -12.42
N LEU A 124 5.89 -12.69 -12.74
CA LEU A 124 6.32 -12.39 -14.11
C LEU A 124 7.52 -13.23 -14.56
N GLN A 125 8.37 -13.64 -13.64
CA GLN A 125 9.48 -14.57 -13.91
C GLN A 125 9.06 -16.04 -13.86
N LYS A 126 7.77 -16.35 -13.65
CA LYS A 126 7.22 -17.71 -13.54
C LYS A 126 7.96 -18.58 -12.50
N LYS A 127 8.52 -17.98 -11.44
CA LYS A 127 9.24 -18.72 -10.39
C LYS A 127 8.28 -19.46 -9.46
N ASN A 128 7.13 -18.89 -9.19
CA ASN A 128 6.11 -19.45 -8.33
C ASN A 128 4.73 -19.17 -8.91
N SER A 129 3.73 -19.98 -8.55
CA SER A 129 2.35 -19.67 -8.91
C SER A 129 1.88 -18.40 -8.19
N PRO A 130 0.99 -17.59 -8.81
CA PRO A 130 0.39 -16.43 -8.13
C PRO A 130 -0.28 -16.81 -6.80
N LYS A 131 -0.89 -17.98 -6.74
CA LYS A 131 -1.56 -18.48 -5.53
C LYS A 131 -0.56 -18.75 -4.41
N ASP A 132 0.54 -19.45 -4.69
CA ASP A 132 1.50 -19.85 -3.66
C ASP A 132 2.21 -18.64 -3.07
N ILE A 133 2.62 -17.68 -3.91
CA ILE A 133 3.26 -16.46 -3.41
C ILE A 133 2.27 -15.58 -2.64
N THR A 134 0.99 -15.56 -3.03
CA THR A 134 -0.03 -14.81 -2.30
C THR A 134 -0.28 -15.44 -0.93
N ASN A 135 -0.45 -16.76 -0.86
CA ASN A 135 -0.63 -17.48 0.41
C ASN A 135 0.55 -17.24 1.35
N LYS A 136 1.79 -17.38 0.85
CA LYS A 136 3.00 -17.09 1.61
C LYS A 136 3.00 -15.67 2.17
N GLN A 137 2.66 -14.66 1.36
CA GLN A 137 2.61 -13.26 1.81
C GLN A 137 1.49 -13.01 2.83
N ILE A 138 0.37 -13.72 2.74
CA ILE A 138 -0.70 -13.67 3.74
C ILE A 138 -0.19 -14.23 5.08
N GLU A 139 0.42 -15.40 5.09
CA GLU A 139 0.98 -16.04 6.28
C GLU A 139 2.03 -15.14 6.96
N GLU A 140 3.01 -14.63 6.18
CA GLU A 140 4.03 -13.71 6.67
C GLU A 140 3.42 -12.43 7.26
N TYR A 141 2.42 -11.84 6.60
CA TYR A 141 1.77 -10.62 7.08
C TYR A 141 1.05 -10.84 8.41
N PHE A 142 0.29 -11.93 8.55
CA PHE A 142 -0.47 -12.19 9.76
C PHE A 142 0.39 -12.69 10.92
N SER A 143 1.56 -13.27 10.66
CA SER A 143 2.52 -13.62 11.71
C SER A 143 3.19 -12.40 12.36
N GLU A 144 3.26 -11.26 11.65
CA GLU A 144 3.83 -10.00 12.14
C GLU A 144 2.79 -9.00 12.67
N SER A 145 1.49 -9.33 12.59
CA SER A 145 0.42 -8.34 12.79
C SER A 145 -0.26 -8.38 14.17
#